data_3009d10e465ba5b376742d8fc1f64d7b
#
_entry.id   3009d10e465ba5b376742d8fc1f64d7b
#
_cell.length_a   1.000
_cell.length_b   1.000
_cell.length_c   1.000
_cell.angle_alpha   90.00
_cell.angle_beta   90.00
_cell.angle_gamma   90.00
#
_symmetry.space_group_name_H-M   'P 1'
#
loop_
_entity.id
_entity.type
_entity.pdbx_description
1 polymer ?
#
loop_
_entity_poly.entity_id
_entity_poly.type
_entity_poly.pdbx_seq_one_letter_code
_entity_poly.pdbx_strand_id
1 'polypeptide(L)'
;LGDVYKRQVYDDQVEGVRLFAKEHKMFLFHSILDAQKQFLKVFAGDWYEAHLEACKFVEQVYGVPISEPADVVIASCGGYPKDINIYQLQKTMDNSWCAVKDGGVIIILGECEEGSGSAALEKALEENPSPDAIKAELEKNFVIGAHKAFAITRLMKKAHFILVSALDKELAKKLLFESVDDVDAAMKLAEKYVGKDYKVLLMPQGSLTVPVLKK
;
A
#
# COMPACT_ATOMS: atom_id res chain seq x y z
N LEU A 1 11.17 2.99 6.64
CA LEU A 1 11.00 2.17 5.46
C LEU A 1 12.15 1.17 5.29
N GLY A 2 12.44 0.42 6.35
CA GLY A 2 13.61 -0.41 6.51
C GLY A 2 13.55 -1.81 5.90
N ASP A 3 12.78 -2.02 4.84
CA ASP A 3 12.81 -3.29 4.13
C ASP A 3 14.01 -3.30 3.16
N VAL A 4 14.95 -4.18 3.42
CA VAL A 4 16.17 -4.37 2.61
C VAL A 4 15.81 -4.54 1.11
N TYR A 5 14.71 -5.19 0.81
CA TYR A 5 14.23 -5.43 -0.55
C TYR A 5 13.73 -4.13 -1.24
N LYS A 6 13.00 -3.28 -0.54
CA LYS A 6 12.58 -1.97 -1.09
C LYS A 6 13.78 -1.06 -1.35
N ARG A 7 14.80 -1.13 -0.50
CA ARG A 7 16.02 -0.35 -0.66
C ARG A 7 16.85 -0.85 -1.85
N GLN A 8 16.92 -2.15 -2.09
CA GLN A 8 17.64 -2.71 -3.23
C GLN A 8 17.08 -2.22 -4.56
N VAL A 9 15.75 -2.26 -4.76
CA VAL A 9 15.11 -1.74 -5.98
C VAL A 9 15.39 -0.24 -6.17
N TYR A 10 15.35 0.54 -5.10
CA TYR A 10 15.70 1.95 -5.13
C TYR A 10 17.17 2.16 -5.54
N ASP A 11 18.08 1.43 -4.92
CA ASP A 11 19.52 1.53 -5.18
C ASP A 11 19.85 1.14 -6.63
N ASP A 12 19.22 0.07 -7.17
CA ASP A 12 19.34 -0.35 -8.56
C ASP A 12 18.84 0.73 -9.55
N GLN A 13 17.69 1.36 -9.22
CA GLN A 13 17.17 2.48 -10.02
C GLN A 13 18.12 3.68 -10.01
N VAL A 14 18.64 4.04 -8.84
CA VAL A 14 19.62 5.13 -8.69
C VAL A 14 20.90 4.83 -9.47
N GLU A 15 21.39 3.59 -9.44
CA GLU A 15 22.56 3.17 -10.21
C GLU A 15 22.31 3.28 -11.71
N GLY A 16 21.15 2.80 -12.20
CA GLY A 16 20.77 2.93 -13.60
C GLY A 16 20.72 4.39 -14.07
N VAL A 17 20.13 5.29 -13.27
CA VAL A 17 20.10 6.73 -13.57
C VAL A 17 21.51 7.33 -13.54
N ARG A 18 22.36 6.93 -12.59
CA ARG A 18 23.76 7.39 -12.53
C ARG A 18 24.57 6.99 -13.78
N LEU A 19 24.35 5.79 -14.30
CA LEU A 19 25.00 5.35 -15.55
C LEU A 19 24.57 6.24 -16.72
N PHE A 20 23.28 6.50 -16.85
CA PHE A 20 22.74 7.39 -17.88
C PHE A 20 23.28 8.83 -17.75
N ALA A 21 23.34 9.35 -16.52
CA ALA A 21 23.83 10.71 -16.23
C ALA A 21 25.31 10.94 -16.55
N LYS A 22 26.13 9.88 -16.73
CA LYS A 22 27.54 10.02 -17.16
C LYS A 22 27.65 10.55 -18.57
N GLU A 23 26.72 10.20 -19.44
CA GLU A 23 26.73 10.55 -20.86
C GLU A 23 25.74 11.68 -21.22
N HIS A 24 24.77 11.95 -20.33
CA HIS A 24 23.69 12.89 -20.57
C HIS A 24 23.56 13.91 -19.45
N LYS A 25 23.43 15.19 -19.80
CA LYS A 25 23.04 16.21 -18.83
C LYS A 25 21.58 16.01 -18.42
N MET A 26 21.34 15.86 -17.13
CA MET A 26 20.02 15.64 -16.57
C MET A 26 19.58 16.84 -15.72
N PHE A 27 18.34 17.20 -15.84
CA PHE A 27 17.69 18.20 -15.00
C PHE A 27 16.36 17.62 -14.53
N LEU A 28 16.16 17.56 -13.21
CA LEU A 28 14.93 17.07 -12.62
C LEU A 28 13.99 18.23 -12.32
N PHE A 29 12.71 18.00 -12.53
CA PHE A 29 11.62 18.87 -12.11
C PHE A 29 10.55 18.03 -11.43
N HIS A 30 10.38 18.20 -10.12
CA HIS A 30 9.36 17.55 -9.30
C HIS A 30 8.37 18.56 -8.77
N SER A 31 7.08 18.24 -8.85
CA SER A 31 6.01 18.96 -8.18
C SER A 31 5.37 18.09 -7.11
N ILE A 32 5.16 18.64 -5.91
CA ILE A 32 4.44 18.00 -4.82
C ILE A 32 3.08 18.68 -4.72
N LEU A 33 2.03 17.88 -4.69
CA LEU A 33 0.64 18.33 -4.66
C LEU A 33 0.01 17.99 -3.31
N ASP A 34 -1.02 18.73 -2.91
CA ASP A 34 -1.88 18.37 -1.79
C ASP A 34 -3.01 17.40 -2.20
N ALA A 35 -3.90 17.09 -1.26
CA ALA A 35 -5.05 16.21 -1.50
C ALA A 35 -6.06 16.81 -2.50
N GLN A 36 -6.08 18.13 -2.68
CA GLN A 36 -6.89 18.88 -3.63
C GLN A 36 -6.19 19.09 -4.98
N LYS A 37 -5.01 18.45 -5.18
CA LYS A 37 -4.16 18.56 -6.37
C LYS A 37 -3.61 19.98 -6.60
N GLN A 38 -3.50 20.79 -5.54
CA GLN A 38 -2.85 22.10 -5.62
C GLN A 38 -1.34 21.94 -5.41
N PHE A 39 -0.54 22.79 -6.05
CA PHE A 39 0.90 22.78 -5.88
C PHE A 39 1.30 23.23 -4.48
N LEU A 40 1.96 22.36 -3.73
CA LEU A 40 2.58 22.69 -2.45
C LEU A 40 4.00 23.20 -2.62
N LYS A 41 4.79 22.51 -3.44
CA LYS A 41 6.19 22.85 -3.67
C LYS A 41 6.71 22.25 -4.97
N VAL A 42 7.70 22.94 -5.54
CA VAL A 42 8.45 22.47 -6.70
C VAL A 42 9.92 22.32 -6.31
N PHE A 43 10.56 21.25 -6.75
CA PHE A 43 11.98 20.98 -6.63
C PHE A 43 12.56 20.80 -8.03
N ALA A 44 13.63 21.53 -8.34
CA ALA A 44 14.22 21.50 -9.66
C ALA A 44 15.74 21.68 -9.58
N GLY A 45 16.48 20.99 -10.44
CA GLY A 45 17.92 21.08 -10.48
C GLY A 45 18.62 19.74 -10.76
N ASP A 46 19.71 19.48 -10.06
CA ASP A 46 20.39 18.18 -10.12
C ASP A 46 19.41 17.05 -9.82
N TRP A 47 19.43 16.01 -10.62
CA TRP A 47 18.44 14.93 -10.60
C TRP A 47 18.41 14.19 -9.26
N TYR A 48 19.55 14.03 -8.60
CA TYR A 48 19.64 13.30 -7.34
C TYR A 48 19.33 14.18 -6.14
N GLU A 49 19.94 15.37 -6.07
CA GLU A 49 19.73 16.31 -4.96
C GLU A 49 18.27 16.82 -4.92
N ALA A 50 17.70 17.20 -6.07
CA ALA A 50 16.33 17.64 -6.14
C ALA A 50 15.34 16.51 -5.75
N HIS A 51 15.64 15.25 -6.12
CA HIS A 51 14.84 14.10 -5.69
C HIS A 51 14.90 13.89 -4.17
N LEU A 52 16.09 13.93 -3.57
CA LEU A 52 16.26 13.75 -2.13
C LEU A 52 15.53 14.84 -1.32
N GLU A 53 15.64 16.10 -1.76
CA GLU A 53 14.93 17.21 -1.10
C GLU A 53 13.40 17.08 -1.26
N ALA A 54 12.92 16.62 -2.42
CA ALA A 54 11.50 16.32 -2.61
C ALA A 54 11.03 15.19 -1.68
N CYS A 55 11.81 14.12 -1.53
CA CYS A 55 11.48 13.01 -0.61
C CYS A 55 11.36 13.48 0.85
N LYS A 56 12.30 14.30 1.33
CA LYS A 56 12.24 14.89 2.69
C LYS A 56 10.98 15.72 2.89
N PHE A 57 10.59 16.50 1.89
CA PHE A 57 9.38 17.31 1.96
C PHE A 57 8.11 16.47 1.93
N VAL A 58 8.06 15.41 1.09
CA VAL A 58 6.95 14.46 1.05
C VAL A 58 6.77 13.77 2.41
N GLU A 59 7.86 13.38 3.07
CA GLU A 59 7.80 12.80 4.41
C GLU A 59 7.20 13.78 5.44
N GLN A 60 7.49 15.07 5.34
CA GLN A 60 6.90 16.10 6.20
C GLN A 60 5.40 16.34 5.94
N VAL A 61 4.97 16.22 4.69
CA VAL A 61 3.57 16.48 4.28
C VAL A 61 2.67 15.27 4.53
N TYR A 62 3.12 14.07 4.20
CA TYR A 62 2.31 12.84 4.22
C TYR A 62 2.66 11.90 5.36
N GLY A 63 3.81 12.09 6.01
CA GLY A 63 4.21 11.35 7.19
C GLY A 63 3.45 11.81 8.43
N VAL A 64 2.69 10.91 9.04
CA VAL A 64 1.95 11.18 10.29
C VAL A 64 2.60 10.40 11.42
N PRO A 65 3.17 11.11 12.41
CA PRO A 65 3.82 10.42 13.52
C PRO A 65 2.79 9.71 14.41
N ILE A 66 3.03 8.43 14.66
CA ILE A 66 2.27 7.62 15.60
C ILE A 66 3.18 7.18 16.76
N SER A 67 2.63 7.05 17.97
CA SER A 67 3.40 6.63 19.15
C SER A 67 3.67 5.12 19.16
N GLU A 68 2.71 4.34 18.69
CA GLU A 68 2.76 2.86 18.66
C GLU A 68 1.82 2.31 17.59
N PRO A 69 2.02 1.09 17.09
CA PRO A 69 1.06 0.39 16.25
C PRO A 69 -0.21 0.05 17.03
N ALA A 70 -1.36 0.02 16.34
CA ALA A 70 -2.65 -0.34 16.89
C ALA A 70 -2.98 -1.83 16.68
N ASP A 71 -3.93 -2.35 17.46
CA ASP A 71 -4.45 -3.70 17.28
C ASP A 71 -5.36 -3.78 16.06
N VAL A 72 -6.14 -2.71 15.82
CA VAL A 72 -7.02 -2.56 14.66
C VAL A 72 -6.71 -1.25 13.96
N VAL A 73 -6.54 -1.28 12.64
CA VAL A 73 -6.43 -0.09 11.81
C VAL A 73 -7.62 -0.04 10.87
N ILE A 74 -8.36 1.08 10.86
CA ILE A 74 -9.45 1.31 9.90
C ILE A 74 -8.94 2.34 8.89
N ALA A 75 -8.80 1.93 7.63
CA ALA A 75 -8.23 2.77 6.59
C ALA A 75 -9.19 2.92 5.41
N SER A 76 -9.57 4.16 5.10
CA SER A 76 -10.28 4.48 3.87
C SER A 76 -9.30 4.71 2.73
N CYS A 77 -9.62 4.20 1.54
CA CYS A 77 -8.86 4.51 0.32
C CYS A 77 -8.97 5.97 -0.10
N GLY A 78 -9.98 6.70 0.40
CA GLY A 78 -10.22 8.10 0.09
C GLY A 78 -11.11 8.33 -1.12
N GLY A 79 -11.94 7.33 -1.49
CA GLY A 79 -12.93 7.40 -2.56
C GLY A 79 -12.36 7.33 -3.98
N TYR A 80 -13.27 7.45 -4.95
CA TYR A 80 -12.94 7.41 -6.37
C TYR A 80 -11.89 8.46 -6.79
N PRO A 81 -10.92 8.12 -7.64
CA PRO A 81 -10.66 6.81 -8.25
C PRO A 81 -9.65 5.94 -7.47
N LYS A 82 -9.33 6.27 -6.21
CA LYS A 82 -8.30 5.57 -5.44
C LYS A 82 -8.77 4.20 -4.95
N ASP A 83 -10.08 3.98 -4.88
CA ASP A 83 -10.74 2.74 -4.46
C ASP A 83 -11.47 2.01 -5.60
N ILE A 84 -11.20 2.38 -6.85
CA ILE A 84 -11.91 1.86 -8.01
C ILE A 84 -11.78 0.33 -8.17
N ASN A 85 -10.67 -0.26 -7.69
CA ASN A 85 -10.41 -1.70 -7.73
C ASN A 85 -9.35 -2.13 -6.70
N ILE A 86 -9.20 -3.43 -6.51
CA ILE A 86 -8.21 -4.02 -5.56
C ILE A 86 -6.77 -3.64 -5.94
N TYR A 87 -6.46 -3.52 -7.22
CA TYR A 87 -5.13 -3.11 -7.67
C TYR A 87 -4.73 -1.73 -7.12
N GLN A 88 -5.66 -0.77 -7.05
CA GLN A 88 -5.44 0.56 -6.48
C GLN A 88 -5.49 0.53 -4.94
N LEU A 89 -6.42 -0.23 -4.37
CA LEU A 89 -6.62 -0.40 -2.94
C LEU A 89 -5.36 -0.91 -2.23
N GLN A 90 -4.54 -1.73 -2.90
CA GLN A 90 -3.28 -2.26 -2.35
C GLN A 90 -2.33 -1.16 -1.83
N LYS A 91 -2.40 0.06 -2.35
CA LYS A 91 -1.61 1.19 -1.82
C LYS A 91 -2.02 1.57 -0.39
N THR A 92 -3.32 1.50 -0.10
CA THR A 92 -3.85 1.71 1.27
C THR A 92 -3.40 0.59 2.20
N MET A 93 -3.36 -0.66 1.71
CA MET A 93 -2.81 -1.79 2.47
C MET A 93 -1.36 -1.54 2.87
N ASP A 94 -0.50 -1.13 1.93
CA ASP A 94 0.91 -0.84 2.19
C ASP A 94 1.10 0.26 3.24
N ASN A 95 0.34 1.35 3.14
CA ASN A 95 0.44 2.46 4.08
C ASN A 95 -0.05 2.07 5.49
N SER A 96 -1.18 1.38 5.58
CA SER A 96 -1.76 0.96 6.86
C SER A 96 -0.97 -0.14 7.57
N TRP A 97 -0.21 -0.93 6.83
CA TRP A 97 0.61 -2.01 7.37
C TRP A 97 1.65 -1.56 8.40
N CYS A 98 2.18 -0.32 8.25
CA CYS A 98 3.11 0.26 9.22
C CYS A 98 2.46 0.59 10.56
N ALA A 99 1.14 0.78 10.58
CA ALA A 99 0.37 1.21 11.74
C ALA A 99 -0.25 0.07 12.54
N VAL A 100 -0.19 -1.16 12.05
CA VAL A 100 -0.79 -2.33 12.70
C VAL A 100 0.25 -3.18 13.41
N LYS A 101 -0.09 -3.76 14.57
CA LYS A 101 0.70 -4.77 15.27
C LYS A 101 0.75 -6.09 14.47
N ASP A 102 1.75 -6.92 14.76
CA ASP A 102 1.80 -8.29 14.25
C ASP A 102 0.59 -9.09 14.78
N GLY A 103 -0.13 -9.78 13.89
CA GLY A 103 -1.37 -10.48 14.21
C GLY A 103 -2.60 -9.56 14.37
N GLY A 104 -2.46 -8.25 14.19
CA GLY A 104 -3.57 -7.31 14.24
C GLY A 104 -4.45 -7.34 12.99
N VAL A 105 -5.42 -6.45 12.94
CA VAL A 105 -6.43 -6.39 11.87
C VAL A 105 -6.36 -5.05 11.14
N ILE A 106 -6.44 -5.07 9.82
CA ILE A 106 -6.63 -3.90 8.98
C ILE A 106 -8.00 -4.01 8.30
N ILE A 107 -8.89 -3.08 8.62
CA ILE A 107 -10.19 -2.92 7.97
C ILE A 107 -10.01 -1.86 6.88
N ILE A 108 -10.22 -2.23 5.62
CA ILE A 108 -10.10 -1.32 4.49
C ILE A 108 -11.48 -0.99 3.93
N LEU A 109 -11.73 0.32 3.76
CA LEU A 109 -12.95 0.85 3.18
C LEU A 109 -12.66 1.26 1.74
N GLY A 110 -13.28 0.59 0.77
CA GLY A 110 -13.14 0.88 -0.66
C GLY A 110 -14.22 0.21 -1.49
N GLU A 111 -14.80 0.94 -2.43
CA GLU A 111 -15.93 0.49 -3.26
C GLU A 111 -15.55 -0.71 -4.13
N CYS A 112 -14.44 -0.63 -4.87
CA CYS A 112 -13.94 -1.65 -5.80
C CYS A 112 -14.93 -2.00 -6.93
N GLU A 113 -15.60 -1.00 -7.51
CA GLU A 113 -16.61 -1.18 -8.56
C GLU A 113 -16.09 -1.88 -9.82
N GLU A 114 -14.79 -1.75 -10.12
CA GLU A 114 -14.11 -2.45 -11.23
C GLU A 114 -13.46 -3.79 -10.80
N GLY A 115 -13.87 -4.36 -9.69
CA GLY A 115 -13.39 -5.67 -9.25
C GLY A 115 -11.93 -5.68 -8.82
N SER A 116 -11.16 -6.64 -9.33
CA SER A 116 -9.72 -6.77 -9.04
C SER A 116 -8.88 -5.70 -9.72
N GLY A 117 -9.31 -5.21 -10.87
CA GLY A 117 -8.55 -4.32 -11.76
C GLY A 117 -7.40 -5.01 -12.53
N SER A 118 -7.23 -6.34 -12.42
CA SER A 118 -6.18 -7.07 -13.13
C SER A 118 -6.42 -8.59 -13.17
N ALA A 119 -6.67 -9.14 -14.35
CA ALA A 119 -6.76 -10.59 -14.52
C ALA A 119 -5.47 -11.33 -14.14
N ALA A 120 -4.30 -10.69 -14.29
CA ALA A 120 -3.03 -11.28 -13.88
C ALA A 120 -2.90 -11.36 -12.34
N LEU A 121 -3.49 -10.41 -11.61
CA LEU A 121 -3.60 -10.46 -10.15
C LEU A 121 -4.47 -11.64 -9.72
N GLU A 122 -5.67 -11.77 -10.29
CA GLU A 122 -6.59 -12.89 -9.98
C GLU A 122 -5.93 -14.24 -10.22
N LYS A 123 -5.39 -14.43 -11.42
CA LYS A 123 -4.71 -15.66 -11.81
C LYS A 123 -3.58 -16.03 -10.85
N ALA A 124 -2.74 -15.05 -10.48
CA ALA A 124 -1.62 -15.30 -9.59
C ALA A 124 -2.07 -15.75 -8.18
N LEU A 125 -3.18 -15.22 -7.66
CA LEU A 125 -3.75 -15.61 -6.37
C LEU A 125 -4.46 -16.98 -6.43
N GLU A 126 -5.13 -17.29 -7.55
CA GLU A 126 -5.78 -18.59 -7.75
C GLU A 126 -4.76 -19.74 -7.87
N GLU A 127 -3.70 -19.54 -8.65
CA GLU A 127 -2.68 -20.56 -8.90
C GLU A 127 -1.70 -20.73 -7.74
N ASN A 128 -1.34 -19.63 -7.08
CA ASN A 128 -0.29 -19.59 -6.07
C ASN A 128 -0.64 -18.64 -4.91
N PRO A 129 -1.43 -19.09 -3.93
CA PRO A 129 -1.88 -18.19 -2.84
C PRO A 129 -0.78 -17.84 -1.82
N SER A 130 0.43 -18.40 -1.95
CA SER A 130 1.53 -18.09 -1.05
C SER A 130 2.49 -17.06 -1.67
N PRO A 131 2.98 -16.06 -0.88
CA PRO A 131 3.89 -15.05 -1.40
C PRO A 131 5.21 -15.63 -1.93
N ASP A 132 5.70 -16.72 -1.35
CA ASP A 132 6.95 -17.34 -1.78
C ASP A 132 6.79 -18.05 -3.13
N ALA A 133 5.63 -18.70 -3.39
CA ALA A 133 5.32 -19.31 -4.67
C ALA A 133 5.10 -18.25 -5.76
N ILE A 134 4.36 -17.18 -5.46
CA ILE A 134 4.17 -16.06 -6.40
C ILE A 134 5.51 -15.42 -6.74
N LYS A 135 6.38 -15.19 -5.74
CA LYS A 135 7.73 -14.64 -5.94
C LYS A 135 8.54 -15.52 -6.89
N ALA A 136 8.58 -16.82 -6.65
CA ALA A 136 9.32 -17.77 -7.48
C ALA A 136 8.84 -17.77 -8.94
N GLU A 137 7.54 -17.59 -9.17
CA GLU A 137 6.99 -17.49 -10.52
C GLU A 137 7.34 -16.16 -11.19
N LEU A 138 7.26 -15.04 -10.46
CA LEU A 138 7.64 -13.71 -10.94
C LEU A 138 9.13 -13.61 -11.30
N GLU A 139 10.01 -14.32 -10.58
CA GLU A 139 11.45 -14.39 -10.89
C GLU A 139 11.72 -15.13 -12.22
N LYS A 140 10.87 -16.07 -12.61
CA LYS A 140 10.98 -16.79 -13.89
C LYS A 140 10.34 -15.98 -15.02
N ASN A 141 9.16 -15.43 -14.77
CA ASN A 141 8.36 -14.74 -15.77
C ASN A 141 7.61 -13.57 -15.11
N PHE A 142 8.14 -12.36 -15.25
CA PHE A 142 7.51 -11.17 -14.69
C PHE A 142 6.28 -10.75 -15.50
N VAL A 143 5.11 -10.75 -14.84
CA VAL A 143 3.85 -10.30 -15.40
C VAL A 143 3.33 -9.10 -14.63
N ILE A 144 3.05 -8.00 -15.32
CA ILE A 144 2.44 -6.79 -14.73
C ILE A 144 1.06 -7.16 -14.19
N GLY A 145 0.79 -6.81 -12.94
CA GLY A 145 -0.44 -7.20 -12.21
C GLY A 145 -0.17 -8.35 -11.23
N ALA A 146 0.51 -9.43 -11.62
CA ALA A 146 0.85 -10.52 -10.73
C ALA A 146 1.78 -10.09 -9.56
N HIS A 147 2.63 -9.07 -9.74
CA HIS A 147 3.41 -8.48 -8.65
C HIS A 147 2.55 -7.89 -7.53
N LYS A 148 1.31 -7.49 -7.81
CA LYS A 148 0.35 -7.04 -6.79
C LYS A 148 -0.13 -8.18 -5.91
N ALA A 149 -0.28 -9.39 -6.48
CA ALA A 149 -0.59 -10.58 -5.71
C ALA A 149 0.52 -10.88 -4.69
N PHE A 150 1.79 -10.76 -5.08
CA PHE A 150 2.92 -10.86 -4.15
C PHE A 150 2.86 -9.80 -3.04
N ALA A 151 2.61 -8.54 -3.40
CA ALA A 151 2.51 -7.46 -2.42
C ALA A 151 1.39 -7.72 -1.40
N ILE A 152 0.17 -8.08 -1.87
CA ILE A 152 -1.00 -8.37 -1.03
C ILE A 152 -0.71 -9.54 -0.08
N THR A 153 -0.27 -10.69 -0.60
CA THR A 153 -0.03 -11.88 0.21
C THR A 153 1.11 -11.70 1.21
N ARG A 154 2.12 -10.89 0.87
CA ARG A 154 3.18 -10.50 1.81
C ARG A 154 2.65 -9.69 2.98
N LEU A 155 1.76 -8.73 2.74
CA LEU A 155 1.15 -7.92 3.80
C LEU A 155 0.27 -8.77 4.72
N MET A 156 -0.44 -9.75 4.16
CA MET A 156 -1.29 -10.70 4.88
C MET A 156 -0.52 -11.66 5.81
N LYS A 157 0.81 -11.78 5.66
CA LYS A 157 1.64 -12.52 6.63
C LYS A 157 1.70 -11.85 8.01
N LYS A 158 1.53 -10.53 8.08
CA LYS A 158 1.61 -9.76 9.34
C LYS A 158 0.25 -9.53 9.98
N ALA A 159 -0.77 -9.24 9.19
CA ALA A 159 -2.08 -8.79 9.68
C ALA A 159 -3.22 -9.44 8.89
N HIS A 160 -4.39 -9.52 9.52
CA HIS A 160 -5.64 -9.91 8.88
C HIS A 160 -6.24 -8.72 8.15
N PHE A 161 -6.76 -8.94 6.94
CA PHE A 161 -7.38 -7.88 6.14
C PHE A 161 -8.88 -8.14 5.96
N ILE A 162 -9.68 -7.21 6.46
CA ILE A 162 -11.13 -7.21 6.29
C ILE A 162 -11.48 -6.10 5.31
N LEU A 163 -12.27 -6.42 4.30
CA LEU A 163 -12.69 -5.48 3.26
C LEU A 163 -14.16 -5.09 3.47
N VAL A 164 -14.42 -3.79 3.61
CA VAL A 164 -15.77 -3.22 3.54
C VAL A 164 -15.92 -2.62 2.14
N SER A 165 -16.74 -3.27 1.30
CA SER A 165 -16.79 -3.00 -0.14
C SER A 165 -18.09 -3.49 -0.75
N ALA A 166 -18.45 -2.92 -1.89
CA ALA A 166 -19.49 -3.45 -2.79
C ALA A 166 -18.98 -4.61 -3.68
N LEU A 167 -17.71 -4.98 -3.58
CA LEU A 167 -17.11 -6.07 -4.35
C LEU A 167 -17.88 -7.37 -4.12
N ASP A 168 -18.10 -8.15 -5.18
CA ASP A 168 -18.67 -9.48 -5.10
C ASP A 168 -17.92 -10.36 -4.09
N LYS A 169 -18.66 -11.01 -3.19
CA LYS A 169 -18.07 -11.78 -2.07
C LYS A 169 -17.26 -13.00 -2.51
N GLU A 170 -17.66 -13.65 -3.61
CA GLU A 170 -16.90 -14.76 -4.16
C GLU A 170 -15.58 -14.28 -4.78
N LEU A 171 -15.62 -13.13 -5.46
CA LEU A 171 -14.40 -12.50 -5.97
C LEU A 171 -13.49 -12.03 -4.82
N ALA A 172 -14.04 -11.38 -3.79
CA ALA A 172 -13.27 -10.99 -2.62
C ALA A 172 -12.56 -12.19 -1.96
N LYS A 173 -13.26 -13.31 -1.81
CA LYS A 173 -12.69 -14.56 -1.28
C LYS A 173 -11.58 -15.13 -2.17
N LYS A 174 -11.74 -15.13 -3.49
CA LYS A 174 -10.68 -15.52 -4.45
C LYS A 174 -9.44 -14.64 -4.31
N LEU A 175 -9.63 -13.36 -3.98
CA LEU A 175 -8.57 -12.38 -3.73
C LEU A 175 -8.04 -12.42 -2.28
N LEU A 176 -8.44 -13.43 -1.50
CA LEU A 176 -8.02 -13.70 -0.12
C LEU A 176 -8.51 -12.68 0.91
N PHE A 177 -9.55 -11.90 0.61
CA PHE A 177 -10.15 -10.97 1.57
C PHE A 177 -11.35 -11.57 2.28
N GLU A 178 -11.45 -11.31 3.58
CA GLU A 178 -12.71 -11.40 4.31
C GLU A 178 -13.51 -10.13 4.03
N SER A 179 -14.65 -10.25 3.30
CA SER A 179 -15.47 -9.11 2.92
C SER A 179 -16.76 -9.06 3.71
N VAL A 180 -17.13 -7.87 4.17
CA VAL A 180 -18.36 -7.57 4.91
C VAL A 180 -19.02 -6.30 4.36
N ASP A 181 -20.28 -6.07 4.72
CA ASP A 181 -21.11 -5.02 4.12
C ASP A 181 -20.91 -3.65 4.79
N ASP A 182 -20.50 -3.63 6.08
CA ASP A 182 -20.35 -2.40 6.85
C ASP A 182 -19.24 -2.48 7.90
N VAL A 183 -18.94 -1.33 8.49
CA VAL A 183 -17.87 -1.19 9.50
C VAL A 183 -18.21 -1.92 10.79
N ASP A 184 -19.47 -1.97 11.19
CA ASP A 184 -19.89 -2.65 12.42
C ASP A 184 -19.70 -4.15 12.32
N ALA A 185 -20.01 -4.73 11.15
CA ALA A 185 -19.72 -6.13 10.85
C ALA A 185 -18.20 -6.40 10.81
N ALA A 186 -17.42 -5.48 10.23
CA ALA A 186 -15.96 -5.58 10.19
C ALA A 186 -15.37 -5.54 11.61
N MET A 187 -15.84 -4.65 12.47
CA MET A 187 -15.40 -4.56 13.86
C MET A 187 -15.71 -5.83 14.66
N LYS A 188 -16.93 -6.38 14.52
CA LYS A 188 -17.29 -7.66 15.14
C LYS A 188 -16.43 -8.82 14.64
N LEU A 189 -16.04 -8.80 13.37
CA LEU A 189 -15.14 -9.79 12.80
C LEU A 189 -13.72 -9.60 13.34
N ALA A 190 -13.25 -8.37 13.46
CA ALA A 190 -11.93 -8.05 14.00
C ALA A 190 -11.76 -8.54 15.45
N GLU A 191 -12.82 -8.47 16.28
CA GLU A 191 -12.81 -8.98 17.66
C GLU A 191 -12.45 -10.47 17.76
N LYS A 192 -12.71 -11.27 16.73
CA LYS A 192 -12.32 -12.68 16.71
C LYS A 192 -10.81 -12.88 16.66
N TYR A 193 -10.07 -11.90 16.14
CA TYR A 193 -8.62 -11.94 16.00
C TYR A 193 -7.90 -11.26 17.16
N VAL A 194 -8.39 -10.07 17.58
CA VAL A 194 -7.68 -9.24 18.58
C VAL A 194 -8.33 -9.25 19.98
N GLY A 195 -9.47 -9.95 20.15
CA GLY A 195 -10.25 -9.92 21.40
C GLY A 195 -11.08 -8.65 21.52
N LYS A 196 -11.51 -8.32 22.76
CA LYS A 196 -12.45 -7.19 23.00
C LYS A 196 -11.74 -5.93 23.53
N ASP A 197 -10.52 -6.05 24.01
CA ASP A 197 -9.72 -4.94 24.53
C ASP A 197 -8.62 -4.61 23.51
N TYR A 198 -8.90 -3.66 22.64
CA TYR A 198 -8.02 -3.29 21.52
C TYR A 198 -7.99 -1.78 21.28
N LYS A 199 -6.86 -1.31 20.78
CA LYS A 199 -6.68 0.06 20.32
C LYS A 199 -6.99 0.15 18.82
N VAL A 200 -7.74 1.19 18.44
CA VAL A 200 -8.08 1.48 17.04
C VAL A 200 -7.34 2.71 16.57
N LEU A 201 -6.75 2.62 15.38
CA LEU A 201 -6.20 3.75 14.65
C LEU A 201 -7.01 4.00 13.39
N LEU A 202 -7.45 5.25 13.19
CA LEU A 202 -8.23 5.64 12.03
C LEU A 202 -7.34 6.35 11.00
N MET A 203 -7.44 5.93 9.73
CA MET A 203 -6.75 6.52 8.58
C MET A 203 -7.78 6.94 7.52
N PRO A 204 -8.41 8.14 7.65
CA PRO A 204 -9.46 8.58 6.71
C PRO A 204 -8.98 8.74 5.26
N GLN A 205 -7.68 8.93 5.06
CA GLN A 205 -7.03 9.04 3.76
C GLN A 205 -5.83 8.07 3.68
N GLY A 206 -6.09 6.77 3.89
CA GLY A 206 -5.05 5.75 3.98
C GLY A 206 -4.18 5.63 2.73
N SER A 207 -4.70 5.94 1.54
CA SER A 207 -3.91 5.95 0.29
C SER A 207 -2.85 7.06 0.22
N LEU A 208 -2.97 8.11 1.02
CA LEU A 208 -2.05 9.26 1.04
C LEU A 208 -1.25 9.36 2.34
N THR A 209 -1.78 8.84 3.45
CA THR A 209 -1.18 8.96 4.77
C THR A 209 -0.16 7.85 5.01
N VAL A 210 1.04 8.21 5.42
CA VAL A 210 2.11 7.25 5.79
C VAL A 210 2.34 7.35 7.30
N PRO A 211 1.91 6.36 8.10
CA PRO A 211 2.22 6.33 9.52
C PRO A 211 3.72 6.15 9.76
N VAL A 212 4.29 7.00 10.62
CA VAL A 212 5.71 6.98 10.98
C VAL A 212 5.84 6.79 12.49
N LEU A 213 6.44 5.70 12.93
CA LEU A 213 6.70 5.46 14.35
C LEU A 213 7.69 6.50 14.87
N LYS A 214 7.32 7.21 15.94
CA LYS A 214 8.25 8.08 16.66
C LYS A 214 9.35 7.21 17.25
N LYS A 215 10.59 7.56 16.96
CA LYS A 215 11.77 7.00 17.62
C LYS A 215 11.93 7.59 19.01
#